data_431c560c19d7da38879c72c82371d68d
#
_entry.id   431c560c19d7da38879c72c82371d68d
#
_cell.length_a   1.000
_cell.length_b   1.000
_cell.length_c   1.000
_cell.angle_alpha   90.00
_cell.angle_beta   90.00
_cell.angle_gamma   90.00
#
_symmetry.space_group_name_H-M   'P 1'
#
loop_
_entity.id
_entity.type
_entity.pdbx_description
1 polymer ?
#
loop_
_entity_poly.entity_id
_entity_poly.type
_entity_poly.pdbx_seq_one_letter_code
_entity_poly.pdbx_strand_id
1 'polypeptide(L)'
;MQSTALALISCDQTRSKVVHPQVPRYDAIIYCDLGCEPAWVADQVRFIERTCVDCNIPFYILQSNLYQDYMQRFGRQRVSAMPFWTLDEQGKAGRIARRSCTVDYKVLMIQKFVRYELLGYRPYQRLRPEDIGTHELHIGFSSEEAHRSFPSRHAMFQNRFPLIEMGWERKDCYAYNLDEWGLDSKASACLICPFHRNYFFHHIKNNFPADYASVVNFDNMLAKWQPMSKIKNRVFLSRSRKRIIDLTPADCDDAQTFEYCGHQIWNGF
;
A
#
# COMPACT_ATOMS: atom_id res chain seq x y z
N MET A 1 4.75 3.08 7.47
CA MET A 1 6.11 3.01 8.02
C MET A 1 7.13 3.69 7.09
N GLN A 2 7.56 3.13 5.96
CA GLN A 2 8.60 3.72 5.09
C GLN A 2 8.19 5.08 4.48
N SER A 3 7.02 5.16 3.83
CA SER A 3 6.51 6.46 3.34
C SER A 3 6.21 7.44 4.49
N THR A 4 5.90 6.91 5.68
CA THR A 4 5.77 7.71 6.90
C THR A 4 7.10 8.35 7.27
N ALA A 5 8.20 7.58 7.24
CA ALA A 5 9.52 8.11 7.52
C ALA A 5 9.90 9.24 6.54
N LEU A 6 9.65 9.07 5.22
CA LEU A 6 9.87 10.14 4.25
C LEU A 6 9.07 11.42 4.57
N ALA A 7 7.80 11.26 4.94
CA ALA A 7 6.95 12.39 5.32
C ALA A 7 7.51 13.12 6.55
N LEU A 8 7.89 12.36 7.58
CA LEU A 8 8.42 12.91 8.83
C LEU A 8 9.80 13.55 8.64
N ILE A 9 10.70 12.95 7.84
CA ILE A 9 11.99 13.55 7.50
C ILE A 9 11.77 14.88 6.77
N SER A 10 10.83 14.93 5.82
CA SER A 10 10.50 16.18 5.12
C SER A 10 9.93 17.25 6.07
N CYS A 11 9.14 16.85 7.06
CA CYS A 11 8.67 17.75 8.12
C CYS A 11 9.82 18.21 9.02
N ASP A 12 10.78 17.36 9.31
CA ASP A 12 11.96 17.68 10.11
C ASP A 12 12.85 18.75 9.49
N GLN A 13 12.87 18.90 8.17
CA GLN A 13 13.59 19.99 7.49
C GLN A 13 13.20 21.38 8.03
N THR A 14 12.03 21.53 8.64
CA THR A 14 11.56 22.78 9.21
C THR A 14 11.92 22.94 10.70
N ARG A 15 12.29 21.84 11.39
CA ARG A 15 12.46 21.78 12.84
C ARG A 15 13.91 21.53 13.28
N SER A 16 14.81 21.14 12.36
CA SER A 16 15.70 20.14 12.72
C SER A 16 17.18 20.42 12.84
N LYS A 17 17.73 19.52 13.60
CA LYS A 17 19.13 19.29 13.90
C LYS A 17 19.79 18.27 12.97
N VAL A 18 19.03 17.44 12.27
CA VAL A 18 19.52 16.36 11.38
C VAL A 18 18.91 16.54 10.00
N VAL A 19 19.73 16.87 9.03
CA VAL A 19 19.31 17.05 7.63
C VAL A 19 19.67 15.80 6.85
N HIS A 20 18.67 15.19 6.21
CA HIS A 20 18.86 14.14 5.22
C HIS A 20 18.75 14.76 3.82
N PRO A 21 19.88 15.03 3.14
CA PRO A 21 19.88 15.77 1.87
C PRO A 21 19.12 15.08 0.73
N GLN A 22 18.88 13.75 0.86
CA GLN A 22 18.11 12.98 -0.09
C GLN A 22 16.60 13.22 0.01
N VAL A 23 16.13 13.79 1.13
CA VAL A 23 14.71 14.07 1.36
C VAL A 23 14.50 15.56 1.51
N PRO A 24 14.05 16.27 0.47
CA PRO A 24 13.78 17.70 0.56
C PRO A 24 12.52 17.98 1.38
N ARG A 25 12.28 19.24 1.68
CA ARG A 25 10.94 19.66 2.06
C ARG A 25 10.00 19.45 0.87
N TYR A 26 8.99 18.63 1.03
CA TYR A 26 8.02 18.34 -0.03
C TYR A 26 7.05 19.49 -0.27
N ASP A 27 6.70 19.72 -1.54
CA ASP A 27 5.64 20.65 -1.93
C ASP A 27 4.26 20.10 -1.56
N ALA A 28 4.11 18.77 -1.51
CA ALA A 28 2.90 18.08 -1.09
C ALA A 28 3.18 16.64 -0.66
N ILE A 29 2.39 16.13 0.28
CA ILE A 29 2.36 14.73 0.68
C ILE A 29 0.98 14.18 0.33
N ILE A 30 0.96 13.05 -0.37
CA ILE A 30 -0.27 12.46 -0.91
C ILE A 30 -0.43 11.03 -0.39
N TYR A 31 -1.55 10.78 0.28
CA TYR A 31 -1.96 9.45 0.72
C TYR A 31 -3.14 8.96 -0.12
N CYS A 32 -3.05 7.72 -0.60
CA CYS A 32 -4.16 7.05 -1.30
C CYS A 32 -4.82 6.03 -0.38
N ASP A 33 -6.04 6.31 0.04
CA ASP A 33 -6.87 5.38 0.80
C ASP A 33 -7.59 4.43 -0.18
N LEU A 34 -7.38 3.13 0.01
CA LEU A 34 -8.01 2.07 -0.79
C LEU A 34 -9.41 1.66 -0.29
N GLY A 35 -9.86 2.25 0.82
CA GLY A 35 -11.11 1.87 1.49
C GLY A 35 -11.06 0.51 2.19
N CYS A 36 -9.86 -0.02 2.41
CA CYS A 36 -9.64 -1.31 3.08
C CYS A 36 -8.27 -1.36 3.78
N GLU A 37 -7.81 -0.26 4.32
CA GLU A 37 -6.61 -0.23 5.13
C GLU A 37 -6.93 -0.71 6.55
N PRO A 38 -5.99 -1.35 7.27
CA PRO A 38 -6.16 -1.72 8.67
C PRO A 38 -6.44 -0.53 9.58
N ALA A 39 -7.16 -0.74 10.68
CA ALA A 39 -7.57 0.33 11.59
C ALA A 39 -6.40 1.19 12.10
N TRP A 40 -5.24 0.57 12.38
CA TRP A 40 -4.05 1.32 12.82
C TRP A 40 -3.48 2.29 11.78
N VAL A 41 -3.79 2.10 10.50
CA VAL A 41 -3.34 3.02 9.45
C VAL A 41 -4.06 4.35 9.55
N ALA A 42 -5.32 4.36 9.96
CA ALA A 42 -6.06 5.60 10.16
C ALA A 42 -5.42 6.49 11.24
N ASP A 43 -4.92 5.89 12.33
CA ASP A 43 -4.22 6.62 13.39
C ASP A 43 -2.91 7.22 12.86
N GLN A 44 -2.14 6.44 12.11
CA GLN A 44 -0.90 6.91 11.48
C GLN A 44 -1.16 8.05 10.48
N VAL A 45 -2.21 7.95 9.67
CA VAL A 45 -2.59 9.01 8.72
C VAL A 45 -2.95 10.28 9.46
N ARG A 46 -3.75 10.20 10.53
CA ARG A 46 -4.09 11.37 11.36
C ARG A 46 -2.86 12.01 12.01
N PHE A 47 -1.91 11.20 12.46
CA PHE A 47 -0.66 11.69 13.01
C PHE A 47 0.15 12.47 11.96
N ILE A 48 0.34 11.89 10.77
CA ILE A 48 1.06 12.52 9.66
C ILE A 48 0.37 13.81 9.22
N GLU A 49 -0.95 13.79 9.07
CA GLU A 49 -1.74 14.96 8.67
C GLU A 49 -1.51 16.14 9.62
N ARG A 50 -1.62 15.92 10.95
CA ARG A 50 -1.35 16.96 11.95
C ARG A 50 0.08 17.49 11.86
N THR A 51 1.05 16.56 11.75
CA THR A 51 2.46 16.94 11.62
C THR A 51 2.71 17.78 10.36
N CYS A 52 2.08 17.44 9.25
CA CYS A 52 2.18 18.21 8.02
C CYS A 52 1.60 19.61 8.15
N VAL A 53 0.46 19.74 8.84
CA VAL A 53 -0.15 21.05 9.15
C VAL A 53 0.81 21.90 9.97
N ASP A 54 1.40 21.35 11.04
CA ASP A 54 2.34 22.06 11.90
C ASP A 54 3.61 22.52 11.14
N CYS A 55 3.98 21.78 10.10
CA CYS A 55 5.14 22.08 9.25
C CYS A 55 4.78 22.88 7.98
N ASN A 56 3.52 23.26 7.79
CA ASN A 56 3.01 23.94 6.60
C ASN A 56 3.33 23.16 5.28
N ILE A 57 3.21 21.83 5.30
CA ILE A 57 3.28 20.99 4.12
C ILE A 57 1.87 20.53 3.76
N PRO A 58 1.36 20.81 2.56
CA PRO A 58 0.06 20.33 2.12
C PRO A 58 -0.05 18.81 2.19
N PHE A 59 -1.09 18.30 2.85
CA PHE A 59 -1.38 16.87 2.95
C PHE A 59 -2.71 16.54 2.28
N TYR A 60 -2.71 15.58 1.36
CA TYR A 60 -3.90 15.21 0.60
C TYR A 60 -4.25 13.75 0.78
N ILE A 61 -5.53 13.48 1.04
CA ILE A 61 -6.08 12.12 1.11
C ILE A 61 -6.95 11.87 -0.12
N LEU A 62 -6.51 10.91 -0.97
CA LEU A 62 -7.24 10.51 -2.16
C LEU A 62 -8.01 9.21 -1.90
N GLN A 63 -9.34 9.26 -2.07
CA GLN A 63 -10.20 8.08 -1.92
C GLN A 63 -10.24 7.27 -3.22
N SER A 64 -9.81 6.01 -3.21
CA SER A 64 -9.70 5.19 -4.42
C SER A 64 -10.52 3.90 -4.45
N ASN A 65 -11.33 3.63 -3.44
CA ASN A 65 -12.44 2.66 -3.43
C ASN A 65 -12.18 1.23 -3.99
N LEU A 66 -10.97 0.70 -3.89
CA LEU A 66 -10.63 -0.66 -4.36
C LEU A 66 -11.59 -1.73 -3.78
N TYR A 67 -11.84 -1.65 -2.48
CA TYR A 67 -12.71 -2.61 -1.79
C TYR A 67 -14.13 -2.59 -2.36
N GLN A 68 -14.72 -1.41 -2.50
CA GLN A 68 -16.09 -1.25 -3.00
C GLN A 68 -16.21 -1.69 -4.46
N ASP A 69 -15.22 -1.37 -5.30
CA ASP A 69 -15.20 -1.79 -6.70
C ASP A 69 -15.23 -3.32 -6.82
N TYR A 70 -14.46 -4.02 -5.97
CA TYR A 70 -14.50 -5.47 -5.92
C TYR A 70 -15.86 -6.00 -5.44
N MET A 71 -16.38 -5.48 -4.33
CA MET A 71 -17.65 -5.92 -3.76
C MET A 71 -18.82 -5.76 -4.74
N GLN A 72 -18.78 -4.72 -5.57
CA GLN A 72 -19.87 -4.41 -6.50
C GLN A 72 -19.70 -5.05 -7.87
N ARG A 73 -18.47 -5.21 -8.37
CA ARG A 73 -18.18 -5.51 -9.78
C ARG A 73 -17.56 -6.89 -10.02
N PHE A 74 -16.90 -7.49 -9.02
CA PHE A 74 -16.23 -8.78 -9.22
C PHE A 74 -17.23 -9.84 -9.70
N GLY A 75 -16.84 -10.59 -10.75
CA GLY A 75 -17.70 -11.58 -11.41
C GLY A 75 -18.71 -11.00 -12.40
N ARG A 76 -19.02 -9.71 -12.35
CA ARG A 76 -20.01 -9.03 -13.21
C ARG A 76 -19.37 -8.09 -14.23
N GLN A 77 -18.33 -7.40 -13.85
CA GLN A 77 -17.62 -6.43 -14.66
C GLN A 77 -16.11 -6.62 -14.50
N ARG A 78 -15.35 -5.93 -15.35
CA ARG A 78 -13.90 -5.90 -15.21
C ARG A 78 -13.49 -5.16 -13.93
N VAL A 79 -12.65 -5.81 -13.13
CA VAL A 79 -11.97 -5.23 -11.98
C VAL A 79 -10.45 -5.30 -12.17
N SER A 80 -9.74 -4.53 -11.38
CA SER A 80 -8.27 -4.58 -11.37
C SER A 80 -7.76 -5.96 -10.96
N ALA A 81 -6.68 -6.42 -11.57
CA ALA A 81 -6.13 -7.73 -11.23
C ALA A 81 -5.45 -7.69 -9.85
N MET A 82 -5.89 -8.58 -8.96
CA MET A 82 -5.22 -8.89 -7.70
C MET A 82 -4.52 -10.25 -7.78
N PRO A 83 -3.39 -10.43 -7.12
CA PRO A 83 -2.57 -11.64 -7.22
C PRO A 83 -3.09 -12.76 -6.31
N PHE A 84 -4.36 -13.14 -6.46
CA PHE A 84 -4.97 -14.20 -5.68
C PHE A 84 -4.22 -15.53 -5.81
N TRP A 85 -4.22 -16.30 -4.75
CA TRP A 85 -3.84 -17.70 -4.74
C TRP A 85 -4.92 -18.50 -5.43
N THR A 86 -4.53 -19.57 -6.17
CA THR A 86 -5.47 -20.33 -6.96
C THR A 86 -5.31 -21.84 -6.77
N LEU A 87 -6.42 -22.56 -6.96
CA LEU A 87 -6.44 -24.02 -7.18
C LEU A 87 -7.19 -24.28 -8.49
N ASP A 88 -6.63 -25.12 -9.35
CA ASP A 88 -7.35 -25.63 -10.51
C ASP A 88 -8.29 -26.80 -10.13
N GLU A 89 -8.97 -27.35 -11.11
CA GLU A 89 -9.92 -28.47 -10.92
C GLU A 89 -9.23 -29.75 -10.42
N GLN A 90 -7.95 -29.93 -10.73
CA GLN A 90 -7.13 -31.05 -10.29
C GLN A 90 -6.44 -30.80 -8.94
N GLY A 91 -6.72 -29.68 -8.29
CA GLY A 91 -6.12 -29.31 -7.02
C GLY A 91 -4.68 -28.77 -7.13
N LYS A 92 -4.20 -28.47 -8.34
CA LYS A 92 -2.86 -27.89 -8.52
C LYS A 92 -2.83 -26.46 -8.05
N ALA A 93 -1.86 -26.17 -7.22
CA ALA A 93 -1.65 -24.86 -6.62
C ALA A 93 -1.07 -23.86 -7.63
N GLY A 94 -1.58 -22.64 -7.64
CA GLY A 94 -1.10 -21.54 -8.48
C GLY A 94 -1.31 -20.18 -7.85
N ARG A 95 -1.07 -19.15 -8.65
CA ARG A 95 -1.31 -17.74 -8.28
C ARG A 95 -1.57 -16.93 -9.56
N ILE A 96 -2.43 -15.92 -9.47
CA ILE A 96 -2.57 -14.92 -10.52
C ILE A 96 -1.30 -14.05 -10.51
N ALA A 97 -0.50 -14.14 -11.58
CA ALA A 97 0.76 -13.40 -11.66
C ALA A 97 0.54 -11.88 -11.83
N ARG A 98 -0.55 -11.46 -12.50
CA ARG A 98 -0.84 -10.06 -12.78
C ARG A 98 -1.31 -9.35 -11.51
N ARG A 99 -0.69 -8.19 -11.24
CA ARG A 99 -1.07 -7.26 -10.18
C ARG A 99 -1.20 -5.87 -10.78
N SER A 100 -2.40 -5.35 -10.90
CA SER A 100 -2.63 -3.99 -11.37
C SER A 100 -3.27 -3.06 -10.32
N CYS A 101 -3.69 -3.59 -9.17
CA CYS A 101 -4.34 -2.81 -8.12
C CYS A 101 -3.50 -1.61 -7.66
N THR A 102 -2.18 -1.74 -7.51
CA THR A 102 -1.32 -0.61 -7.12
C THR A 102 -1.29 0.47 -8.20
N VAL A 103 -1.20 0.07 -9.47
CA VAL A 103 -1.17 1.03 -10.59
C VAL A 103 -2.51 1.73 -10.70
N ASP A 104 -3.61 0.96 -10.74
CA ASP A 104 -4.94 1.48 -11.02
C ASP A 104 -5.48 2.36 -9.89
N TYR A 105 -5.23 1.98 -8.63
CA TYR A 105 -5.83 2.62 -7.45
C TYR A 105 -4.87 3.50 -6.62
N LYS A 106 -3.57 3.52 -6.91
CA LYS A 106 -2.63 4.44 -6.27
C LYS A 106 -1.91 5.30 -7.29
N VAL A 107 -1.11 4.69 -8.18
CA VAL A 107 -0.23 5.45 -9.08
C VAL A 107 -1.00 6.38 -10.00
N LEU A 108 -2.01 5.85 -10.72
CA LEU A 108 -2.81 6.65 -11.64
C LEU A 108 -3.65 7.71 -10.92
N MET A 109 -4.10 7.44 -9.69
CA MET A 109 -4.83 8.42 -8.89
C MET A 109 -3.95 9.60 -8.52
N ILE A 110 -2.73 9.32 -8.01
CA ILE A 110 -1.75 10.37 -7.66
C ILE A 110 -1.37 11.18 -8.91
N GLN A 111 -1.06 10.51 -10.02
CA GLN A 111 -0.68 11.20 -11.25
C GLN A 111 -1.79 12.11 -11.79
N LYS A 112 -3.04 11.66 -11.75
CA LYS A 112 -4.20 12.47 -12.12
C LYS A 112 -4.37 13.66 -11.19
N PHE A 113 -4.29 13.44 -9.90
CA PHE A 113 -4.43 14.50 -8.90
C PHE A 113 -3.36 15.58 -9.08
N VAL A 114 -2.10 15.19 -9.17
CA VAL A 114 -1.01 16.15 -9.41
C VAL A 114 -1.25 16.91 -10.70
N ARG A 115 -1.58 16.21 -11.79
CA ARG A 115 -1.77 16.82 -13.10
C ARG A 115 -2.93 17.81 -13.14
N TYR A 116 -4.09 17.42 -12.62
CA TYR A 116 -5.31 18.20 -12.80
C TYR A 116 -5.54 19.20 -11.66
N GLU A 117 -5.34 18.79 -10.43
CA GLU A 117 -5.65 19.61 -9.27
C GLU A 117 -4.46 20.50 -8.85
N LEU A 118 -3.23 19.99 -8.84
CA LEU A 118 -2.08 20.79 -8.41
C LEU A 118 -1.49 21.64 -9.54
N LEU A 119 -1.42 21.10 -10.76
CA LEU A 119 -0.81 21.78 -11.92
C LEU A 119 -1.82 22.41 -12.87
N GLY A 120 -3.13 22.25 -12.63
CA GLY A 120 -4.21 22.92 -13.36
C GLY A 120 -4.39 22.49 -14.81
N TYR A 121 -3.95 21.28 -15.19
CA TYR A 121 -4.19 20.77 -16.55
C TYR A 121 -5.66 20.45 -16.78
N ARG A 122 -6.13 20.73 -18.00
CA ARG A 122 -7.44 20.26 -18.46
C ARG A 122 -7.36 18.81 -18.95
N PRO A 123 -8.47 18.06 -18.92
CA PRO A 123 -8.55 16.75 -19.58
C PRO A 123 -8.07 16.81 -21.03
N TYR A 124 -7.28 15.81 -21.44
CA TYR A 124 -6.70 15.70 -22.79
C TYR A 124 -5.71 16.79 -23.20
N GLN A 125 -5.41 17.77 -22.35
CA GLN A 125 -4.39 18.78 -22.62
C GLN A 125 -3.02 18.10 -22.76
N ARG A 126 -2.24 18.49 -23.77
CA ARG A 126 -0.84 18.05 -23.93
C ARG A 126 0.01 18.57 -22.78
N LEU A 127 1.05 17.82 -22.43
CA LEU A 127 2.03 18.30 -21.45
C LEU A 127 2.74 19.55 -21.99
N ARG A 128 2.93 20.52 -21.12
CA ARG A 128 3.79 21.66 -21.40
C ARG A 128 5.24 21.17 -21.43
N PRO A 129 6.10 21.70 -22.32
CA PRO A 129 7.50 21.29 -22.41
C PRO A 129 8.25 21.42 -21.07
N GLU A 130 7.96 22.47 -20.31
CA GLU A 130 8.54 22.74 -19.00
C GLU A 130 8.18 21.72 -17.91
N ASP A 131 7.10 20.98 -18.08
CA ASP A 131 6.64 19.96 -17.12
C ASP A 131 7.17 18.56 -17.45
N ILE A 132 7.88 18.38 -18.56
CA ILE A 132 8.37 17.05 -18.95
C ILE A 132 9.59 16.69 -18.09
N GLY A 133 9.45 15.65 -17.25
CA GLY A 133 10.52 15.14 -16.41
C GLY A 133 10.96 16.07 -15.27
N THR A 134 10.11 17.03 -14.88
CA THR A 134 10.50 18.04 -13.88
C THR A 134 9.88 17.79 -12.50
N HIS A 135 8.85 16.96 -12.41
CA HIS A 135 8.18 16.66 -11.14
C HIS A 135 8.68 15.36 -10.55
N GLU A 136 9.24 15.42 -9.35
CA GLU A 136 9.72 14.23 -8.64
C GLU A 136 8.61 13.59 -7.81
N LEU A 137 8.49 12.25 -7.92
CA LEU A 137 7.68 11.43 -7.04
C LEU A 137 8.59 10.62 -6.12
N HIS A 138 8.68 11.00 -4.86
CA HIS A 138 9.44 10.30 -3.85
C HIS A 138 8.66 9.11 -3.31
N ILE A 139 9.17 7.91 -3.49
CA ILE A 139 8.50 6.65 -3.15
C ILE A 139 9.26 5.96 -2.02
N GLY A 140 8.54 5.59 -0.96
CA GLY A 140 9.11 4.98 0.24
C GLY A 140 9.46 3.50 0.05
N PHE A 141 10.38 3.18 -0.84
CA PHE A 141 11.02 1.86 -0.90
C PHE A 141 12.32 1.88 -0.12
N SER A 142 12.49 0.94 0.82
CA SER A 142 13.73 0.75 1.56
C SER A 142 14.78 0.01 0.71
N SER A 143 16.03 -0.03 1.17
CA SER A 143 17.14 -0.70 0.49
C SER A 143 16.85 -2.17 0.18
N GLU A 144 16.13 -2.87 1.07
CA GLU A 144 15.67 -4.24 0.87
C GLU A 144 14.70 -4.40 -0.32
N GLU A 145 14.07 -3.31 -0.74
CA GLU A 145 13.11 -3.27 -1.85
C GLU A 145 13.70 -2.63 -3.12
N ALA A 146 15.01 -2.48 -3.21
CA ALA A 146 15.68 -1.84 -4.35
C ALA A 146 15.32 -2.49 -5.70
N HIS A 147 15.08 -3.80 -5.72
CA HIS A 147 14.61 -4.52 -6.90
C HIS A 147 13.24 -4.06 -7.42
N ARG A 148 12.49 -3.26 -6.65
CA ARG A 148 11.20 -2.67 -7.03
C ARG A 148 11.32 -1.28 -7.60
N SER A 149 12.50 -0.68 -7.56
CA SER A 149 12.74 0.65 -8.11
C SER A 149 12.66 0.61 -9.65
N PHE A 150 11.95 1.54 -10.24
CA PHE A 150 11.81 1.67 -11.68
C PHE A 150 11.53 3.12 -12.07
N PRO A 151 11.93 3.55 -13.29
CA PRO A 151 11.61 4.88 -13.78
C PRO A 151 10.11 5.08 -13.94
N SER A 152 9.65 6.32 -13.86
CA SER A 152 8.27 6.64 -14.14
C SER A 152 7.90 6.31 -15.57
N ARG A 153 6.70 5.76 -15.78
CA ARG A 153 6.12 5.56 -17.11
C ARG A 153 5.39 6.79 -17.64
N HIS A 154 5.17 7.79 -16.79
CA HIS A 154 4.52 9.04 -17.18
C HIS A 154 5.57 10.12 -17.42
N ALA A 155 5.56 10.73 -18.59
CA ALA A 155 6.60 11.67 -19.03
C ALA A 155 6.82 12.89 -18.11
N MET A 156 5.80 13.29 -17.33
CA MET A 156 5.86 14.40 -16.39
C MET A 156 6.74 14.10 -15.17
N PHE A 157 6.81 12.83 -14.73
CA PHE A 157 7.36 12.46 -13.43
C PHE A 157 8.70 11.74 -13.51
N GLN A 158 9.54 12.01 -12.52
CA GLN A 158 10.72 11.22 -12.18
C GLN A 158 10.48 10.53 -10.84
N ASN A 159 10.61 9.20 -10.80
CA ASN A 159 10.55 8.47 -9.53
C ASN A 159 11.90 8.59 -8.81
N ARG A 160 11.85 8.94 -7.52
CA ARG A 160 13.01 8.97 -6.63
C ARG A 160 12.77 8.02 -5.47
N PHE A 161 13.84 7.46 -4.95
CA PHE A 161 13.82 6.45 -3.89
C PHE A 161 14.77 6.84 -2.76
N PRO A 162 14.48 7.90 -2.00
CA PRO A 162 15.44 8.47 -1.05
C PRO A 162 15.91 7.49 0.02
N LEU A 163 15.03 6.57 0.49
CA LEU A 163 15.44 5.57 1.49
C LEU A 163 16.46 4.57 0.92
N ILE A 164 16.39 4.24 -0.38
CA ILE A 164 17.41 3.43 -1.05
C ILE A 164 18.71 4.23 -1.16
N GLU A 165 18.62 5.50 -1.54
CA GLU A 165 19.77 6.40 -1.65
C GLU A 165 20.48 6.61 -0.30
N MET A 166 19.74 6.57 0.81
CA MET A 166 20.25 6.63 2.19
C MET A 166 20.74 5.27 2.71
N GLY A 167 20.48 4.17 2.00
CA GLY A 167 20.77 2.81 2.48
C GLY A 167 19.86 2.34 3.61
N TRP A 168 18.73 3.01 3.85
CA TRP A 168 17.83 2.68 4.94
C TRP A 168 17.02 1.42 4.68
N GLU A 169 17.03 0.53 5.66
CA GLU A 169 16.15 -0.63 5.76
C GLU A 169 14.82 -0.26 6.47
N ARG A 170 13.89 -1.19 6.51
CA ARG A 170 12.61 -0.98 7.23
C ARG A 170 12.82 -0.72 8.71
N LYS A 171 13.80 -1.40 9.32
CA LYS A 171 14.14 -1.21 10.74
C LYS A 171 14.58 0.22 11.04
N ASP A 172 15.35 0.84 10.12
CA ASP A 172 15.82 2.22 10.28
C ASP A 172 14.65 3.21 10.18
N CYS A 173 13.73 2.97 9.23
CA CYS A 173 12.49 3.75 9.14
C CYS A 173 11.63 3.62 10.39
N TYR A 174 11.55 2.42 10.97
CA TYR A 174 10.79 2.20 12.20
C TYR A 174 11.45 2.90 13.39
N ALA A 175 12.75 2.72 13.57
CA ALA A 175 13.51 3.36 14.63
C ALA A 175 13.37 4.89 14.55
N TYR A 176 13.57 5.48 13.38
CA TYR A 176 13.40 6.91 13.19
C TYR A 176 11.98 7.39 13.55
N ASN A 177 10.94 6.70 13.09
CA ASN A 177 9.56 7.09 13.41
C ASN A 177 9.28 7.00 14.91
N LEU A 178 9.83 6.00 15.60
CA LEU A 178 9.64 5.80 17.03
C LEU A 178 10.49 6.76 17.86
N ASP A 179 11.79 6.84 17.58
CA ASP A 179 12.75 7.54 18.41
C ASP A 179 12.63 9.07 18.28
N GLU A 180 12.43 9.56 17.06
CA GLU A 180 12.35 11.00 16.79
C GLU A 180 10.93 11.56 16.93
N TRP A 181 9.90 10.73 16.70
CA TRP A 181 8.51 11.18 16.63
C TRP A 181 7.56 10.49 17.62
N GLY A 182 8.02 9.49 18.36
CA GLY A 182 7.19 8.70 19.27
C GLY A 182 6.09 7.89 18.56
N LEU A 183 6.24 7.66 17.25
CA LEU A 183 5.24 6.98 16.44
C LEU A 183 5.58 5.50 16.27
N ASP A 184 4.86 4.61 16.97
CA ASP A 184 4.89 3.16 16.71
C ASP A 184 4.25 2.86 15.35
N SER A 185 5.01 3.10 14.28
CA SER A 185 4.51 2.99 12.92
C SER A 185 4.44 1.55 12.44
N LYS A 186 3.29 1.14 11.94
CA LYS A 186 3.05 -0.19 11.38
C LYS A 186 3.00 -0.14 9.85
N ALA A 187 3.23 -1.28 9.22
CA ALA A 187 3.13 -1.38 7.77
C ALA A 187 1.69 -1.10 7.30
N SER A 188 1.55 -0.29 6.26
CA SER A 188 0.27 -0.09 5.59
C SER A 188 0.15 -1.06 4.42
N ALA A 189 -0.81 -1.98 4.52
CA ALA A 189 -1.17 -2.89 3.45
C ALA A 189 -2.67 -3.13 3.52
N CYS A 190 -3.36 -3.10 2.37
CA CYS A 190 -4.81 -3.29 2.39
C CYS A 190 -5.18 -4.65 3.01
N LEU A 191 -6.23 -4.67 3.82
CA LEU A 191 -6.72 -5.87 4.54
C LEU A 191 -6.92 -7.09 3.62
N ILE A 192 -7.34 -6.83 2.38
CA ILE A 192 -7.66 -7.86 1.37
C ILE A 192 -6.47 -8.22 0.48
N CYS A 193 -5.24 -7.89 0.87
CA CYS A 193 -4.05 -8.19 0.07
C CYS A 193 -3.71 -9.69 0.13
N PRO A 194 -3.67 -10.43 -1.00
CA PRO A 194 -3.32 -11.85 -0.99
C PRO A 194 -1.85 -12.13 -0.61
N PHE A 195 -1.03 -11.10 -0.48
CA PHE A 195 0.36 -11.25 -0.04
C PHE A 195 0.51 -11.28 1.48
N HIS A 196 -0.56 -11.06 2.24
CA HIS A 196 -0.50 -11.31 3.66
C HIS A 196 -0.17 -12.77 3.95
N ARG A 197 0.61 -12.99 5.01
CA ARG A 197 0.78 -14.31 5.59
C ARG A 197 -0.50 -14.70 6.34
N ASN A 198 -0.74 -16.00 6.51
CA ASN A 198 -1.92 -16.46 7.21
C ASN A 198 -2.00 -15.94 8.65
N TYR A 199 -0.85 -15.75 9.30
CA TYR A 199 -0.77 -15.15 10.61
C TYR A 199 -1.41 -13.75 10.67
N PHE A 200 -1.33 -12.94 9.63
CA PHE A 200 -2.00 -11.63 9.60
C PHE A 200 -3.51 -11.76 9.83
N PHE A 201 -4.15 -12.71 9.17
CA PHE A 201 -5.58 -12.93 9.33
C PHE A 201 -5.93 -13.45 10.73
N HIS A 202 -5.07 -14.27 11.32
CA HIS A 202 -5.21 -14.71 12.70
C HIS A 202 -5.03 -13.55 13.70
N HIS A 203 -4.05 -12.68 13.45
CA HIS A 203 -3.81 -11.51 14.27
C HIS A 203 -5.01 -10.54 14.27
N ILE A 204 -5.54 -10.18 13.09
CA ILE A 204 -6.70 -9.28 13.03
C ILE A 204 -7.97 -9.93 13.58
N LYS A 205 -8.12 -11.25 13.50
CA LYS A 205 -9.22 -11.98 14.14
C LYS A 205 -9.26 -11.73 15.65
N ASN A 206 -8.10 -11.74 16.29
CA ASN A 206 -8.00 -11.62 17.74
C ASN A 206 -7.97 -10.17 18.24
N ASN A 207 -7.41 -9.25 17.45
CA ASN A 207 -7.14 -7.89 17.90
C ASN A 207 -7.98 -6.82 17.22
N PHE A 208 -8.51 -7.10 16.01
CA PHE A 208 -9.24 -6.14 15.18
C PHE A 208 -10.46 -6.82 14.54
N PRO A 209 -11.50 -7.18 15.33
CA PRO A 209 -12.61 -8.00 14.86
C PRO A 209 -13.42 -7.34 13.71
N ALA A 210 -13.51 -6.02 13.66
CA ALA A 210 -14.16 -5.30 12.55
C ALA A 210 -13.39 -5.44 11.23
N ASP A 211 -12.07 -5.34 11.27
CA ASP A 211 -11.20 -5.56 10.12
C ASP A 211 -11.31 -7.01 9.64
N TYR A 212 -11.29 -7.96 10.60
CA TYR A 212 -11.46 -9.37 10.28
C TYR A 212 -12.81 -9.66 9.61
N ALA A 213 -13.89 -9.09 10.12
CA ALA A 213 -15.23 -9.23 9.52
C ALA A 213 -15.26 -8.70 8.08
N SER A 214 -14.60 -7.59 7.81
CA SER A 214 -14.47 -7.02 6.46
C SER A 214 -13.73 -7.97 5.51
N VAL A 215 -12.64 -8.60 5.98
CA VAL A 215 -11.88 -9.59 5.20
C VAL A 215 -12.69 -10.83 4.91
N VAL A 216 -13.41 -11.37 5.92
CA VAL A 216 -14.30 -12.54 5.76
C VAL A 216 -15.41 -12.24 4.75
N ASN A 217 -16.01 -11.05 4.84
CA ASN A 217 -17.05 -10.63 3.89
C ASN A 217 -16.50 -10.57 2.45
N PHE A 218 -15.32 -10.02 2.27
CA PHE A 218 -14.65 -9.97 0.97
C PHE A 218 -14.32 -11.38 0.44
N ASP A 219 -13.79 -12.27 1.27
CA ASP A 219 -13.47 -13.64 0.89
C ASP A 219 -14.74 -14.44 0.50
N ASN A 220 -15.84 -14.26 1.22
CA ASN A 220 -17.14 -14.83 0.89
C ASN A 220 -17.68 -14.30 -0.44
N MET A 221 -17.53 -13.00 -0.70
CA MET A 221 -17.87 -12.38 -1.97
C MET A 221 -17.06 -12.99 -3.12
N LEU A 222 -15.75 -13.20 -2.95
CA LEU A 222 -14.93 -13.87 -3.95
C LEU A 222 -15.44 -15.27 -4.27
N ALA A 223 -15.77 -16.07 -3.24
CA ALA A 223 -16.32 -17.41 -3.42
C ALA A 223 -17.63 -17.42 -4.21
N LYS A 224 -18.54 -16.50 -3.85
CA LYS A 224 -19.86 -16.39 -4.46
C LYS A 224 -19.80 -16.02 -5.94
N TRP A 225 -18.95 -15.06 -6.30
CA TRP A 225 -18.96 -14.48 -7.64
C TRP A 225 -17.85 -14.99 -8.56
N GLN A 226 -16.86 -15.74 -8.04
CA GLN A 226 -15.79 -16.30 -8.86
C GLN A 226 -16.31 -17.16 -10.02
N PRO A 227 -17.35 -18.03 -9.88
CA PRO A 227 -17.87 -18.81 -11.00
C PRO A 227 -18.40 -17.97 -12.17
N MET A 228 -18.80 -16.73 -11.91
CA MET A 228 -19.28 -15.78 -12.93
C MET A 228 -18.14 -14.92 -13.51
N SER A 229 -16.95 -14.99 -12.94
CA SER A 229 -15.77 -14.26 -13.41
C SER A 229 -15.10 -15.00 -14.57
N LYS A 230 -14.19 -14.30 -15.28
CA LYS A 230 -13.33 -14.93 -16.31
C LYS A 230 -12.18 -15.76 -15.71
N ILE A 231 -12.08 -15.84 -14.38
CA ILE A 231 -11.04 -16.61 -13.70
C ILE A 231 -11.52 -18.05 -13.57
N LYS A 232 -10.89 -18.98 -14.31
CA LYS A 232 -11.27 -20.40 -14.31
C LYS A 232 -11.01 -21.08 -12.97
N ASN A 233 -9.85 -20.81 -12.37
CA ASN A 233 -9.42 -21.47 -11.14
C ASN A 233 -10.09 -20.84 -9.92
N ARG A 234 -10.33 -21.64 -8.87
CA ARG A 234 -10.80 -21.10 -7.58
C ARG A 234 -9.77 -20.11 -7.01
N VAL A 235 -10.24 -19.00 -6.46
CA VAL A 235 -9.40 -17.93 -5.90
C VAL A 235 -9.50 -17.86 -4.39
N PHE A 236 -8.38 -17.49 -3.76
CA PHE A 236 -8.25 -17.39 -2.31
C PHE A 236 -7.38 -16.18 -1.93
N LEU A 237 -7.71 -15.57 -0.81
CA LEU A 237 -6.84 -14.57 -0.17
C LEU A 237 -5.65 -15.25 0.53
N SER A 238 -5.88 -16.37 1.20
CA SER A 238 -4.86 -17.07 1.97
C SER A 238 -3.88 -17.87 1.11
N ARG A 239 -2.62 -17.90 1.53
CA ARG A 239 -1.56 -18.73 0.88
C ARG A 239 -1.86 -20.22 0.96
N SER A 240 -2.50 -20.66 2.05
CA SER A 240 -2.92 -22.05 2.24
C SER A 240 -4.10 -22.46 1.36
N ARG A 241 -4.69 -21.53 0.60
CA ARG A 241 -5.85 -21.78 -0.27
C ARG A 241 -7.04 -22.33 0.50
N LYS A 242 -7.21 -21.85 1.73
CA LYS A 242 -8.38 -22.05 2.56
C LYS A 242 -9.19 -20.75 2.60
N ARG A 243 -10.45 -20.81 2.93
CA ARG A 243 -11.23 -19.63 3.26
C ARG A 243 -10.68 -19.00 4.54
N ILE A 244 -10.78 -17.68 4.65
CA ILE A 244 -10.27 -16.97 5.81
C ILE A 244 -10.89 -17.47 7.12
N ILE A 245 -12.18 -17.80 7.08
CA ILE A 245 -12.90 -18.32 8.24
C ILE A 245 -12.42 -19.73 8.67
N ASP A 246 -11.88 -20.51 7.73
CA ASP A 246 -11.41 -21.89 7.95
C ASP A 246 -9.92 -21.96 8.32
N LEU A 247 -9.25 -20.80 8.45
CA LEU A 247 -7.86 -20.78 8.89
C LEU A 247 -7.75 -21.18 10.36
N THR A 248 -6.89 -22.14 10.63
CA THR A 248 -6.56 -22.64 11.96
C THR A 248 -5.21 -22.11 12.43
N PRO A 249 -4.89 -22.16 13.73
CA PRO A 249 -3.54 -21.81 14.20
C PRO A 249 -2.42 -22.60 13.50
N ALA A 250 -2.67 -23.86 13.13
CA ALA A 250 -1.70 -24.69 12.40
C ALA A 250 -1.42 -24.19 10.98
N ASP A 251 -2.32 -23.41 10.38
CA ASP A 251 -2.09 -22.76 9.07
C ASP A 251 -1.19 -21.50 9.20
N CYS A 252 -0.85 -21.10 10.42
CA CYS A 252 -0.16 -19.86 10.74
C CYS A 252 1.29 -20.10 11.19
N ASP A 253 1.93 -21.17 10.71
CA ASP A 253 3.33 -21.54 11.05
C ASP A 253 4.36 -20.48 10.65
N ASP A 254 3.93 -19.45 9.92
CA ASP A 254 4.71 -18.27 9.58
C ASP A 254 4.76 -17.23 10.72
N ALA A 255 4.24 -17.58 11.92
CA ALA A 255 4.19 -16.70 13.10
C ALA A 255 5.54 -16.37 13.72
N GLN A 256 6.57 -17.21 13.52
CA GLN A 256 7.91 -17.00 14.10
C GLN A 256 8.57 -15.67 13.73
N THR A 257 7.95 -14.92 12.84
CA THR A 257 8.49 -13.67 12.32
C THR A 257 7.66 -12.44 12.73
N PHE A 258 6.70 -12.60 13.66
CA PHE A 258 5.76 -11.52 14.00
C PHE A 258 6.21 -10.62 15.17
N GLU A 259 7.29 -10.96 15.88
CA GLU A 259 7.84 -10.13 16.95
C GLU A 259 8.21 -8.71 16.50
N TYR A 260 8.32 -8.51 15.19
CA TYR A 260 8.46 -7.21 14.54
C TYR A 260 7.26 -6.91 13.64
N CYS A 261 6.09 -6.71 14.25
CA CYS A 261 4.82 -6.47 13.53
C CYS A 261 4.86 -5.33 12.49
N GLY A 262 5.85 -4.48 12.51
CA GLY A 262 6.14 -3.51 11.47
C GLY A 262 7.01 -4.05 10.33
N HIS A 263 7.81 -5.09 10.56
CA HIS A 263 8.91 -5.43 9.66
C HIS A 263 8.67 -6.59 8.70
N GLN A 264 7.75 -7.50 8.99
CA GLN A 264 7.73 -8.79 8.30
C GLN A 264 6.47 -9.13 7.52
N ILE A 265 5.43 -8.32 7.56
CA ILE A 265 4.25 -8.52 6.70
C ILE A 265 4.62 -8.51 5.20
N TRP A 266 5.82 -8.09 4.84
CA TRP A 266 6.24 -7.86 3.46
C TRP A 266 7.40 -8.72 2.93
N ASN A 267 7.90 -9.68 3.69
CA ASN A 267 8.93 -10.61 3.19
C ASN A 267 8.35 -11.66 2.22
N GLY A 268 7.65 -11.22 1.20
CA GLY A 268 6.98 -12.09 0.26
C GLY A 268 6.82 -11.51 -1.13
N PHE A 269 7.89 -10.96 -1.70
CA PHE A 269 8.03 -10.76 -3.13
C PHE A 269 9.25 -11.49 -3.64
#